data_89860a6ddd498089e1dbae64a959256b
#
_entry.id   89860a6ddd498089e1dbae64a959256b
#
_cell.length_a   1.000
_cell.length_b   1.000
_cell.length_c   1.000
_cell.angle_alpha   90.00
_cell.angle_beta   90.00
_cell.angle_gamma   90.00
#
_symmetry.space_group_name_H-M   'P 1'
#
loop_
_entity.id
_entity.type
_entity.pdbx_description
1 polymer ?
#
loop_
_entity_poly.entity_id
_entity_poly.type
_entity_poly.pdbx_seq_one_letter_code
_entity_poly.pdbx_strand_id
1 'polypeptide(L)'
;MNRTIKTIVAMVTVISLAACGGKGSEGPKGATTTKKEAEKVRVQTLKSERIAKTLELSATLEGYETMNVSPSITGHIEHIYVEVGSRVQKGAMLVRMDQTQLNTTRINLASTKTELDRVTALKTSGNISEQVYDQTKAGYDQLVETERFQEENTFVKAQFSGVISAKNYEDGEMYTGAPILTLTQISRLKAIINIPETYYPLVKQGMKVEVYSDIYPGQMFPATIEIVYPTIDASSHTFQAKLNIPNGGEKIRPGMYVRARLGVGEVDAIVVPYQSVLKLTGSNDRYVFIADGNTARRVAVTLGQRFDDRIEIIPTTPGDIKEGDRLVVTGQARLVDGAMLEIVD
;
A
#
# COMPACT_ATOMS: atom_id res chain seq x y z
N MET A 1 -36.49 28.69 18.20
CA MET A 1 -36.90 29.89 18.96
C MET A 1 -36.33 31.10 18.21
N ASN A 2 -37.23 31.82 17.59
CA ASN A 2 -37.27 33.27 17.22
C ASN A 2 -36.18 33.83 16.27
N ARG A 3 -36.60 34.21 15.06
CA ARG A 3 -37.15 35.55 14.62
C ARG A 3 -36.01 36.54 14.35
N THR A 4 -35.91 37.28 13.23
CA THR A 4 -36.84 38.09 12.38
C THR A 4 -36.03 38.58 11.16
N ILE A 5 -36.41 38.40 9.90
CA ILE A 5 -37.19 39.33 9.05
C ILE A 5 -36.82 40.83 9.21
N LYS A 6 -36.28 41.42 8.13
CA LYS A 6 -36.76 42.72 7.62
C LYS A 6 -36.29 43.02 6.19
N THR A 7 -37.25 43.12 5.34
CA THR A 7 -37.43 43.72 4.01
C THR A 7 -37.29 45.25 4.03
N ILE A 8 -36.78 45.91 2.97
CA ILE A 8 -37.09 47.25 2.48
C ILE A 8 -36.58 47.28 1.02
N VAL A 9 -37.37 47.22 -0.03
CA VAL A 9 -38.28 48.08 -0.76
C VAL A 9 -37.63 49.33 -1.38
N ALA A 10 -37.53 49.28 -2.72
CA ALA A 10 -37.72 50.22 -3.82
C ALA A 10 -37.32 51.70 -3.70
N MET A 11 -36.63 52.16 -4.77
CA MET A 11 -37.05 53.45 -5.39
C MET A 11 -36.58 53.53 -6.85
N VAL A 12 -37.56 53.63 -7.72
CA VAL A 12 -37.53 53.93 -9.16
C VAL A 12 -37.31 55.45 -9.32
N THR A 13 -36.42 55.84 -10.24
CA THR A 13 -36.54 57.18 -10.82
C THR A 13 -36.19 57.09 -12.34
N VAL A 14 -37.24 57.31 -13.10
CA VAL A 14 -37.27 57.58 -14.54
C VAL A 14 -36.99 59.06 -14.75
N ILE A 15 -36.09 59.45 -15.61
CA ILE A 15 -36.08 60.75 -16.29
C ILE A 15 -35.80 60.54 -17.77
N SER A 16 -36.81 60.80 -18.58
CA SER A 16 -36.80 61.00 -20.01
C SER A 16 -36.62 62.47 -20.35
N LEU A 17 -36.02 62.74 -21.51
CA LEU A 17 -36.24 63.82 -22.48
C LEU A 17 -34.95 64.11 -23.23
N ALA A 18 -34.87 64.10 -24.46
CA ALA A 18 -35.54 64.52 -25.67
C ALA A 18 -34.47 65.10 -26.62
N ALA A 19 -34.41 64.53 -27.78
CA ALA A 19 -34.38 65.02 -29.14
C ALA A 19 -33.63 66.32 -29.48
N CYS A 20 -32.75 66.13 -30.54
CA CYS A 20 -32.67 66.94 -31.79
C CYS A 20 -31.42 66.54 -32.51
N GLY A 21 -31.37 65.88 -33.71
CA GLY A 21 -31.65 66.48 -34.97
C GLY A 21 -30.36 66.98 -35.66
N GLY A 22 -29.77 66.23 -36.60
CA GLY A 22 -28.62 66.67 -37.39
C GLY A 22 -28.21 65.64 -38.45
N LYS A 23 -28.43 66.02 -39.70
CA LYS A 23 -28.18 65.27 -40.93
C LYS A 23 -26.72 64.91 -41.20
N GLY A 24 -26.49 63.72 -41.71
CA GLY A 24 -25.70 63.42 -42.89
C GLY A 24 -24.20 63.40 -42.76
N SER A 25 -23.62 62.21 -42.87
CA SER A 25 -22.45 61.98 -43.75
C SER A 25 -22.18 60.47 -43.83
N GLU A 26 -22.17 59.99 -45.03
CA GLU A 26 -21.70 58.66 -45.41
C GLU A 26 -20.25 58.46 -44.97
N GLY A 27 -19.98 57.43 -44.25
CA GLY A 27 -18.63 57.00 -43.90
C GLY A 27 -18.42 55.56 -44.33
N PRO A 28 -17.22 55.16 -44.78
CA PRO A 28 -17.01 53.94 -45.52
C PRO A 28 -17.06 52.72 -44.63
N LYS A 29 -17.76 51.71 -45.10
CA LYS A 29 -17.63 50.31 -44.61
C LYS A 29 -16.18 49.86 -44.79
N GLY A 30 -15.38 49.98 -43.80
CA GLY A 30 -14.12 49.31 -43.67
C GLY A 30 -14.32 48.06 -42.79
N ALA A 31 -14.69 46.94 -43.40
CA ALA A 31 -14.50 45.67 -42.76
C ALA A 31 -12.99 45.44 -42.63
N THR A 32 -12.41 45.77 -41.50
CA THR A 32 -11.03 45.41 -41.18
C THR A 32 -11.01 43.90 -40.95
N THR A 33 -10.85 43.15 -42.02
CA THR A 33 -10.43 41.77 -41.94
C THR A 33 -9.02 41.77 -41.35
N THR A 34 -8.93 41.65 -40.04
CA THR A 34 -7.67 41.43 -39.36
C THR A 34 -7.14 40.11 -39.91
N LYS A 35 -6.21 40.21 -40.88
CA LYS A 35 -5.43 39.08 -41.37
C LYS A 35 -4.74 38.51 -40.14
N LYS A 36 -5.25 37.39 -39.59
CA LYS A 36 -4.58 36.69 -38.52
C LYS A 36 -3.18 36.35 -39.02
N GLU A 37 -2.17 37.04 -38.51
CA GLU A 37 -0.77 36.69 -38.77
C GLU A 37 -0.55 35.25 -38.33
N ALA A 38 0.06 34.44 -39.18
CA ALA A 38 0.37 33.08 -38.87
C ALA A 38 1.54 33.05 -37.85
N GLU A 39 1.34 32.36 -36.76
CA GLU A 39 2.37 32.20 -35.71
C GLU A 39 3.43 31.18 -36.16
N LYS A 40 4.71 31.55 -36.01
CA LYS A 40 5.83 30.67 -36.35
C LYS A 40 5.99 29.61 -35.30
N VAL A 41 5.91 28.36 -35.71
CA VAL A 41 5.95 27.20 -34.81
C VAL A 41 6.87 26.10 -35.34
N ARG A 42 7.47 25.34 -34.44
CA ARG A 42 8.11 24.05 -34.79
C ARG A 42 7.20 22.92 -34.40
N VAL A 43 7.16 21.91 -35.23
CA VAL A 43 6.34 20.73 -35.02
C VAL A 43 7.21 19.47 -34.95
N GLN A 44 6.75 18.49 -34.19
CA GLN A 44 7.34 17.16 -34.10
C GLN A 44 6.25 16.14 -34.43
N THR A 45 6.57 15.20 -35.32
CA THR A 45 5.65 14.09 -35.60
C THR A 45 5.59 13.16 -34.40
N LEU A 46 4.38 12.91 -33.92
CA LEU A 46 4.14 11.99 -32.82
C LEU A 46 4.38 10.55 -33.28
N LYS A 47 5.10 9.81 -32.40
CA LYS A 47 5.32 8.38 -32.57
C LYS A 47 4.87 7.69 -31.31
N SER A 48 4.30 6.51 -31.45
CA SER A 48 4.08 5.60 -30.34
C SER A 48 5.41 4.96 -29.98
N GLU A 49 5.83 5.13 -28.73
CA GLU A 49 7.03 4.50 -28.17
C GLU A 49 6.61 3.47 -27.14
N ARG A 50 7.29 2.32 -27.15
CA ARG A 50 7.08 1.31 -26.11
C ARG A 50 7.82 1.73 -24.85
N ILE A 51 7.06 2.02 -23.81
CA ILE A 51 7.60 2.46 -22.51
C ILE A 51 7.33 1.42 -21.42
N ALA A 52 8.32 1.22 -20.53
CA ALA A 52 8.13 0.41 -19.34
C ALA A 52 7.21 1.17 -18.37
N LYS A 53 6.05 0.60 -18.07
CA LYS A 53 5.11 1.17 -17.11
C LYS A 53 5.45 0.73 -15.72
N THR A 54 5.67 1.68 -14.83
CA THR A 54 5.97 1.44 -13.42
C THR A 54 4.90 2.08 -12.54
N LEU A 55 4.52 1.35 -11.48
CA LEU A 55 3.66 1.86 -10.42
C LEU A 55 4.52 2.19 -9.21
N GLU A 56 4.37 3.38 -8.65
CA GLU A 56 4.93 3.75 -7.36
C GLU A 56 3.83 3.67 -6.29
N LEU A 57 4.01 2.79 -5.34
CA LEU A 57 3.05 2.46 -4.30
C LEU A 57 3.71 2.63 -2.94
N SER A 58 2.94 3.13 -1.98
CA SER A 58 3.41 3.33 -0.62
C SER A 58 3.07 2.15 0.26
N ALA A 59 3.95 1.81 1.19
CA ALA A 59 3.71 0.77 2.17
C ALA A 59 4.47 1.04 3.47
N THR A 60 4.02 0.39 4.54
CA THR A 60 4.76 0.31 5.81
C THR A 60 5.38 -1.07 5.93
N LEU A 61 6.63 -1.13 6.34
CA LEU A 61 7.33 -2.37 6.61
C LEU A 61 6.81 -3.01 7.90
N GLU A 62 6.60 -4.30 7.87
CA GLU A 62 6.25 -5.11 9.04
C GLU A 62 7.27 -6.24 9.21
N GLY A 63 7.40 -6.73 10.45
CA GLY A 63 8.11 -7.98 10.68
C GLY A 63 7.46 -9.11 9.87
N TYR A 64 8.26 -9.97 9.25
CA TYR A 64 7.71 -11.05 8.44
C TYR A 64 6.80 -11.96 9.28
N GLU A 65 7.28 -12.34 10.45
CA GLU A 65 6.52 -12.99 11.50
C GLU A 65 6.56 -12.13 12.77
N THR A 66 5.42 -12.02 13.45
CA THR A 66 5.30 -11.36 14.75
C THR A 66 4.49 -12.26 15.65
N MET A 67 5.03 -12.60 16.82
CA MET A 67 4.40 -13.45 17.82
C MET A 67 4.23 -12.67 19.12
N ASN A 68 3.01 -12.59 19.58
CA ASN A 68 2.70 -12.16 20.94
C ASN A 68 2.84 -13.35 21.87
N VAL A 69 3.78 -13.28 22.77
CA VAL A 69 4.05 -14.33 23.76
C VAL A 69 3.04 -14.23 24.88
N SER A 70 2.01 -15.08 24.80
CA SER A 70 0.86 -15.10 25.73
C SER A 70 0.59 -16.55 26.13
N PRO A 71 1.10 -16.99 27.30
CA PRO A 71 0.77 -18.30 27.84
C PRO A 71 -0.74 -18.49 28.01
N SER A 72 -1.25 -19.71 27.84
CA SER A 72 -2.68 -20.04 28.03
C SER A 72 -3.02 -20.35 29.49
N ILE A 73 -2.08 -20.16 30.41
CA ILE A 73 -2.27 -20.30 31.87
C ILE A 73 -2.08 -18.95 32.54
N THR A 74 -2.81 -18.70 33.60
CA THR A 74 -2.63 -17.55 34.50
C THR A 74 -1.72 -17.94 35.69
N GLY A 75 -1.05 -16.96 36.26
CA GLY A 75 -0.15 -17.18 37.41
C GLY A 75 0.94 -16.13 37.48
N HIS A 76 1.85 -16.29 38.41
CA HIS A 76 3.02 -15.42 38.52
C HIS A 76 4.04 -15.73 37.43
N ILE A 77 4.66 -14.69 36.90
CA ILE A 77 5.84 -14.80 36.04
C ILE A 77 7.03 -15.03 36.96
N GLU A 78 7.62 -16.21 36.87
CA GLU A 78 8.78 -16.52 37.71
C GLU A 78 10.04 -15.82 37.21
N HIS A 79 10.25 -15.85 35.86
CA HIS A 79 11.41 -15.22 35.25
C HIS A 79 11.23 -14.96 33.75
N ILE A 80 11.67 -13.78 33.28
CA ILE A 80 11.77 -13.39 31.88
C ILE A 80 13.25 -13.36 31.48
N TYR A 81 13.66 -14.26 30.59
CA TYR A 81 15.07 -14.47 30.22
C TYR A 81 15.62 -13.45 29.22
N VAL A 82 14.80 -12.54 28.72
CA VAL A 82 15.12 -11.66 27.60
C VAL A 82 14.63 -10.24 27.85
N GLU A 83 15.33 -9.28 27.26
CA GLU A 83 14.99 -7.86 27.31
C GLU A 83 14.63 -7.34 25.91
N VAL A 84 14.00 -6.15 25.83
CA VAL A 84 13.74 -5.47 24.55
C VAL A 84 15.05 -5.28 23.79
N GLY A 85 15.05 -5.66 22.52
CA GLY A 85 16.24 -5.66 21.67
C GLY A 85 17.05 -6.96 21.71
N SER A 86 16.77 -7.90 22.62
CA SER A 86 17.44 -9.21 22.68
C SER A 86 17.16 -10.01 21.43
N ARG A 87 18.21 -10.62 20.85
CA ARG A 87 18.12 -11.58 19.74
C ARG A 87 17.95 -12.98 20.30
N VAL A 88 16.94 -13.67 19.80
CA VAL A 88 16.65 -15.03 20.21
C VAL A 88 16.61 -15.97 19.01
N GLN A 89 17.01 -17.20 19.22
CA GLN A 89 16.87 -18.28 18.25
C GLN A 89 15.60 -19.08 18.51
N LYS A 90 15.08 -19.73 17.49
CA LYS A 90 13.96 -20.67 17.64
C LYS A 90 14.28 -21.70 18.74
N GLY A 91 13.34 -21.90 19.67
CA GLY A 91 13.46 -22.80 20.81
C GLY A 91 14.13 -22.20 22.05
N ALA A 92 14.65 -20.96 21.96
CA ALA A 92 15.20 -20.28 23.15
C ALA A 92 14.11 -20.04 24.19
N MET A 93 14.47 -20.20 25.47
CA MET A 93 13.56 -19.91 26.59
C MET A 93 13.32 -18.40 26.66
N LEU A 94 12.05 -18.00 26.69
CA LEU A 94 11.63 -16.61 26.80
C LEU A 94 11.11 -16.28 28.18
N VAL A 95 10.17 -17.08 28.67
CA VAL A 95 9.46 -16.84 29.93
C VAL A 95 9.29 -18.16 30.67
N ARG A 96 9.46 -18.11 31.99
CA ARG A 96 9.11 -19.16 32.89
C ARG A 96 8.00 -18.67 33.84
N MET A 97 6.88 -19.37 33.79
CA MET A 97 5.75 -19.17 34.68
C MET A 97 5.93 -19.97 35.97
N ASP A 98 5.15 -19.68 36.99
CA ASP A 98 5.08 -20.47 38.21
C ASP A 98 4.85 -21.96 37.91
N GLN A 99 5.66 -22.81 38.55
CA GLN A 99 5.70 -24.25 38.29
C GLN A 99 4.82 -25.09 39.20
N THR A 100 4.13 -24.48 40.16
CA THR A 100 3.39 -25.20 41.20
C THR A 100 2.34 -26.15 40.62
N GLN A 101 1.57 -25.67 39.66
CA GLN A 101 0.54 -26.47 39.01
C GLN A 101 1.14 -27.63 38.19
N LEU A 102 2.18 -27.36 37.41
CA LEU A 102 2.90 -28.37 36.64
C LEU A 102 3.50 -29.48 37.53
N ASN A 103 4.13 -29.08 38.65
CA ASN A 103 4.72 -30.05 39.60
C ASN A 103 3.65 -30.92 40.25
N THR A 104 2.50 -30.34 40.60
CA THR A 104 1.34 -31.09 41.13
C THR A 104 0.85 -32.12 40.10
N THR A 105 0.72 -31.73 38.84
CA THR A 105 0.31 -32.64 37.76
C THR A 105 1.33 -33.76 37.56
N ARG A 106 2.63 -33.44 37.62
CA ARG A 106 3.71 -34.46 37.50
C ARG A 106 3.68 -35.49 38.62
N ILE A 107 3.39 -35.06 39.84
CA ILE A 107 3.22 -35.98 40.99
C ILE A 107 2.02 -36.90 40.73
N ASN A 108 0.88 -36.35 40.35
CA ASN A 108 -0.32 -37.12 40.04
C ASN A 108 -0.09 -38.11 38.86
N LEU A 109 0.61 -37.67 37.81
CA LEU A 109 0.95 -38.51 36.67
C LEU A 109 1.84 -39.70 37.09
N ALA A 110 2.84 -39.46 37.93
CA ALA A 110 3.71 -40.53 38.45
C ALA A 110 2.92 -41.58 39.28
N SER A 111 1.98 -41.11 40.13
CA SER A 111 1.10 -42.00 40.91
C SER A 111 0.19 -42.81 39.98
N THR A 112 -0.48 -42.16 39.02
CA THR A 112 -1.40 -42.85 38.09
C THR A 112 -0.64 -43.79 37.16
N LYS A 113 0.61 -43.47 36.78
CA LYS A 113 1.46 -44.40 36.03
C LYS A 113 1.74 -45.69 36.83
N THR A 114 2.07 -45.56 38.12
CA THR A 114 2.30 -46.72 38.99
C THR A 114 1.03 -47.60 39.06
N GLU A 115 -0.15 -46.99 39.13
CA GLU A 115 -1.41 -47.73 39.16
C GLU A 115 -1.68 -48.40 37.81
N LEU A 116 -1.43 -47.73 36.67
CA LEU A 116 -1.55 -48.31 35.34
C LEU A 116 -0.63 -49.54 35.18
N ASP A 117 0.60 -49.45 35.65
CA ASP A 117 1.55 -50.55 35.61
C ASP A 117 1.06 -51.79 36.40
N ARG A 118 0.47 -51.58 37.60
CA ARG A 118 -0.18 -52.65 38.39
C ARG A 118 -1.37 -53.27 37.69
N VAL A 119 -2.27 -52.42 37.16
CA VAL A 119 -3.47 -52.87 36.46
C VAL A 119 -3.07 -53.61 35.16
N THR A 120 -2.01 -53.18 34.47
CA THR A 120 -1.47 -53.87 33.32
C THR A 120 -0.97 -55.29 33.67
N ALA A 121 -0.25 -55.43 34.78
CA ALA A 121 0.21 -56.73 35.28
C ALA A 121 -0.94 -57.67 35.64
N LEU A 122 -1.99 -57.12 36.29
CA LEU A 122 -3.20 -57.87 36.64
C LEU A 122 -4.03 -58.29 35.40
N LYS A 123 -4.13 -57.43 34.37
CA LYS A 123 -4.76 -57.74 33.07
C LYS A 123 -4.04 -58.90 32.40
N THR A 124 -2.70 -58.87 32.38
CA THR A 124 -1.87 -59.94 31.76
C THR A 124 -2.09 -61.28 32.47
N SER A 125 -2.31 -61.30 33.81
CA SER A 125 -2.64 -62.51 34.60
C SER A 125 -4.10 -62.92 34.57
N GLY A 126 -4.97 -62.17 33.85
CA GLY A 126 -6.41 -62.46 33.76
C GLY A 126 -7.24 -62.12 35.02
N ASN A 127 -6.68 -61.34 35.96
CA ASN A 127 -7.28 -61.05 37.24
C ASN A 127 -8.02 -59.73 37.34
N ILE A 128 -8.23 -59.05 36.17
CA ILE A 128 -8.95 -57.76 36.15
C ILE A 128 -9.78 -57.64 34.85
N SER A 129 -10.90 -56.89 34.91
CA SER A 129 -11.71 -56.67 33.72
C SER A 129 -11.05 -55.67 32.76
N GLU A 130 -11.34 -55.82 31.47
CA GLU A 130 -10.88 -54.91 30.43
C GLU A 130 -11.32 -53.47 30.69
N GLN A 131 -12.54 -53.29 31.15
CA GLN A 131 -13.14 -52.01 31.50
C GLN A 131 -12.26 -51.22 32.52
N VAL A 132 -11.77 -51.88 33.57
CA VAL A 132 -10.92 -51.22 34.60
C VAL A 132 -9.62 -50.83 34.03
N TYR A 133 -8.98 -51.66 33.18
CA TYR A 133 -7.76 -51.31 32.49
C TYR A 133 -7.95 -50.11 31.58
N ASP A 134 -8.99 -50.10 30.74
CA ASP A 134 -9.25 -49.02 29.80
C ASP A 134 -9.54 -47.72 30.53
N GLN A 135 -10.29 -47.75 31.63
CA GLN A 135 -10.58 -46.57 32.46
C GLN A 135 -9.28 -46.00 33.10
N THR A 136 -8.40 -46.86 33.64
CA THR A 136 -7.14 -46.42 34.24
C THR A 136 -6.22 -45.86 33.21
N LYS A 137 -6.14 -46.50 32.04
CA LYS A 137 -5.36 -46.03 30.91
C LYS A 137 -5.85 -44.68 30.37
N ALA A 138 -7.15 -44.50 30.20
CA ALA A 138 -7.72 -43.23 29.78
C ALA A 138 -7.41 -42.08 30.75
N GLY A 139 -7.48 -42.36 32.06
CA GLY A 139 -7.08 -41.39 33.12
C GLY A 139 -5.60 -41.00 33.04
N TYR A 140 -4.72 -41.98 32.82
CA TYR A 140 -3.30 -41.75 32.60
C TYR A 140 -3.06 -40.89 31.32
N ASP A 141 -3.63 -41.27 30.19
CA ASP A 141 -3.49 -40.57 28.90
C ASP A 141 -3.97 -39.11 29.05
N GLN A 142 -5.08 -38.85 29.76
CA GLN A 142 -5.55 -37.50 30.05
C GLN A 142 -4.54 -36.67 30.87
N LEU A 143 -3.91 -37.26 31.87
CA LEU A 143 -2.89 -36.59 32.69
C LEU A 143 -1.63 -36.29 31.89
N VAL A 144 -1.22 -37.16 30.95
CA VAL A 144 -0.11 -36.92 30.00
C VAL A 144 -0.37 -35.68 29.16
N GLU A 145 -1.56 -35.56 28.58
CA GLU A 145 -1.91 -34.38 27.77
C GLU A 145 -2.00 -33.11 28.61
N THR A 146 -2.50 -33.22 29.85
CA THR A 146 -2.55 -32.08 30.78
C THR A 146 -1.16 -31.61 31.17
N GLU A 147 -0.25 -32.53 31.47
CA GLU A 147 1.15 -32.22 31.80
C GLU A 147 1.85 -31.54 30.62
N ARG A 148 1.69 -32.04 29.42
CA ARG A 148 2.26 -31.46 28.22
C ARG A 148 1.76 -30.03 27.98
N PHE A 149 0.44 -29.81 28.09
CA PHE A 149 -0.15 -28.48 27.98
C PHE A 149 0.42 -27.50 29.02
N GLN A 150 0.51 -27.95 30.28
CA GLN A 150 1.08 -27.11 31.35
C GLN A 150 2.56 -26.83 31.13
N GLU A 151 3.35 -27.83 30.72
CA GLU A 151 4.78 -27.66 30.45
C GLU A 151 5.03 -26.64 29.34
N GLU A 152 4.30 -26.73 28.21
CA GLU A 152 4.41 -25.79 27.09
C GLU A 152 4.08 -24.35 27.49
N ASN A 153 3.13 -24.16 28.42
CA ASN A 153 2.71 -22.85 28.91
C ASN A 153 3.51 -22.35 30.13
N THR A 154 4.15 -23.24 30.87
CA THR A 154 5.07 -22.88 31.98
C THR A 154 6.42 -22.46 31.41
N PHE A 155 6.94 -23.17 30.42
CA PHE A 155 8.23 -22.91 29.77
C PHE A 155 8.04 -22.39 28.35
N VAL A 156 7.75 -21.09 28.25
CA VAL A 156 7.43 -20.48 26.97
C VAL A 156 8.69 -20.25 26.15
N LYS A 157 8.73 -20.82 24.94
CA LYS A 157 9.88 -20.79 24.03
C LYS A 157 9.58 -20.02 22.75
N ALA A 158 10.63 -19.45 22.14
CA ALA A 158 10.56 -18.78 20.85
C ALA A 158 10.15 -19.76 19.73
N GLN A 159 9.09 -19.45 18.98
CA GLN A 159 8.64 -20.27 17.84
C GLN A 159 9.50 -20.08 16.59
N PHE A 160 10.12 -18.91 16.47
CA PHE A 160 11.04 -18.57 15.37
C PHE A 160 12.18 -17.69 15.90
N SER A 161 13.23 -17.52 15.10
CA SER A 161 14.35 -16.65 15.43
C SER A 161 14.01 -15.19 15.11
N GLY A 162 14.26 -14.28 16.05
CA GLY A 162 13.90 -12.86 15.90
C GLY A 162 14.47 -11.98 17.00
N VAL A 163 13.88 -10.83 17.16
CA VAL A 163 14.23 -9.82 18.18
C VAL A 163 13.00 -9.51 19.01
N ILE A 164 13.19 -9.35 20.31
CA ILE A 164 12.14 -8.91 21.22
C ILE A 164 11.87 -7.42 20.95
N SER A 165 10.67 -7.12 20.49
CA SER A 165 10.26 -5.75 20.14
C SER A 165 9.51 -5.03 21.26
N ALA A 166 8.88 -5.78 22.18
CA ALA A 166 8.20 -5.23 23.35
C ALA A 166 8.27 -6.20 24.54
N LYS A 167 8.27 -5.66 25.76
CA LYS A 167 8.17 -6.35 27.04
C LYS A 167 7.16 -5.58 27.88
N ASN A 168 6.11 -6.24 28.35
CA ASN A 168 4.99 -5.59 29.03
C ASN A 168 4.83 -6.03 30.50
N TYR A 169 5.68 -6.96 30.96
CA TYR A 169 5.68 -7.48 32.32
C TYR A 169 7.10 -7.61 32.87
N GLU A 170 7.21 -7.62 34.19
CA GLU A 170 8.46 -7.86 34.91
C GLU A 170 8.39 -9.17 35.70
N ASP A 171 9.55 -9.61 36.19
CA ASP A 171 9.65 -10.78 37.08
C ASP A 171 8.81 -10.59 38.31
N GLY A 172 8.07 -11.61 38.74
CA GLY A 172 7.21 -11.61 39.91
C GLY A 172 5.81 -11.02 39.69
N GLU A 173 5.52 -10.45 38.55
CA GLU A 173 4.19 -9.93 38.25
C GLU A 173 3.16 -11.05 37.99
N MET A 174 1.90 -10.74 38.28
CA MET A 174 0.78 -11.62 37.98
C MET A 174 0.39 -11.47 36.49
N TYR A 175 0.49 -12.54 35.73
CA TYR A 175 0.03 -12.58 34.38
C TYR A 175 -1.49 -12.72 34.28
N THR A 176 -2.15 -11.79 33.56
CA THR A 176 -3.61 -11.70 33.47
C THR A 176 -4.13 -11.81 32.02
N GLY A 177 -3.29 -12.17 31.05
CA GLY A 177 -3.71 -12.46 29.67
C GLY A 177 -3.21 -11.51 28.59
N ALA A 178 -2.63 -10.35 28.93
CA ALA A 178 -2.00 -9.50 27.92
C ALA A 178 -0.64 -10.11 27.48
N PRO A 179 -0.16 -9.85 26.23
CA PRO A 179 1.13 -10.37 25.79
C PRO A 179 2.27 -9.97 26.73
N ILE A 180 3.06 -10.94 27.20
CA ILE A 180 4.23 -10.69 28.04
C ILE A 180 5.34 -10.03 27.23
N LEU A 181 5.62 -10.61 26.06
CA LEU A 181 6.64 -10.16 25.12
C LEU A 181 6.07 -10.14 23.71
N THR A 182 6.69 -9.35 22.83
CA THR A 182 6.47 -9.43 21.39
C THR A 182 7.77 -9.82 20.71
N LEU A 183 7.77 -10.97 20.04
CA LEU A 183 8.89 -11.46 19.22
C LEU A 183 8.63 -11.13 17.77
N THR A 184 9.58 -10.46 17.10
CA THR A 184 9.45 -10.00 15.73
C THR A 184 10.63 -10.47 14.89
N GLN A 185 10.36 -11.09 13.75
CA GLN A 185 11.38 -11.44 12.78
C GLN A 185 11.75 -10.20 11.97
N ILE A 186 13.03 -9.76 12.05
CA ILE A 186 13.54 -8.58 11.36
C ILE A 186 14.54 -8.87 10.25
N SER A 187 15.08 -10.09 10.20
CA SER A 187 16.00 -10.52 9.12
C SER A 187 15.31 -10.64 7.76
N ARG A 188 13.99 -10.64 7.78
CA ARG A 188 13.08 -10.68 6.65
C ARG A 188 11.87 -9.84 7.02
N LEU A 189 11.42 -9.00 6.09
CA LEU A 189 10.29 -8.11 6.29
C LEU A 189 9.20 -8.39 5.26
N LYS A 190 8.00 -7.97 5.56
CA LYS A 190 6.88 -7.93 4.63
C LYS A 190 6.35 -6.51 4.52
N ALA A 191 5.68 -6.23 3.42
CA ALA A 191 4.89 -5.03 3.23
C ALA A 191 3.64 -5.39 2.42
N ILE A 192 2.53 -4.75 2.72
CA ILE A 192 1.30 -4.87 1.94
C ILE A 192 1.20 -3.62 1.07
N ILE A 193 1.09 -3.80 -0.24
CA ILE A 193 0.83 -2.74 -1.20
C ILE A 193 -0.58 -2.87 -1.75
N ASN A 194 -1.25 -1.71 -1.94
CA ASN A 194 -2.58 -1.64 -2.54
C ASN A 194 -2.42 -1.21 -4.01
N ILE A 195 -2.87 -2.06 -4.93
CA ILE A 195 -2.69 -1.91 -6.37
C ILE A 195 -4.07 -1.68 -7.00
N PRO A 196 -4.26 -0.66 -7.88
CA PRO A 196 -5.52 -0.44 -8.57
C PRO A 196 -5.96 -1.67 -9.37
N GLU A 197 -7.26 -1.98 -9.36
CA GLU A 197 -7.84 -3.19 -9.97
C GLU A 197 -7.54 -3.32 -11.48
N THR A 198 -7.34 -2.20 -12.16
CA THR A 198 -6.99 -2.16 -13.60
C THR A 198 -5.69 -2.91 -13.92
N TYR A 199 -4.81 -3.09 -12.93
CA TYR A 199 -3.55 -3.81 -13.07
C TYR A 199 -3.62 -5.28 -12.64
N TYR A 200 -4.79 -5.76 -12.18
CA TYR A 200 -4.95 -7.13 -11.70
C TYR A 200 -4.49 -8.20 -12.72
N PRO A 201 -4.81 -8.10 -14.04
CA PRO A 201 -4.36 -9.09 -15.01
C PRO A 201 -2.84 -9.13 -15.23
N LEU A 202 -2.14 -8.03 -14.90
CA LEU A 202 -0.71 -7.85 -15.16
C LEU A 202 0.16 -8.26 -13.97
N VAL A 203 -0.38 -8.16 -12.74
CA VAL A 203 0.39 -8.42 -11.51
C VAL A 203 0.33 -9.90 -11.16
N LYS A 204 1.50 -10.51 -10.97
CA LYS A 204 1.62 -11.95 -10.68
C LYS A 204 2.58 -12.18 -9.51
N GLN A 205 2.36 -13.29 -8.81
CA GLN A 205 3.32 -13.81 -7.83
C GLN A 205 4.71 -14.01 -8.46
N GLY A 206 5.74 -13.69 -7.70
CA GLY A 206 7.14 -13.81 -8.13
C GLY A 206 7.68 -12.57 -8.87
N MET A 207 6.86 -11.58 -9.18
CA MET A 207 7.33 -10.33 -9.80
C MET A 207 8.28 -9.59 -8.85
N LYS A 208 9.36 -9.04 -9.42
CA LYS A 208 10.34 -8.22 -8.70
C LYS A 208 9.78 -6.84 -8.44
N VAL A 209 10.05 -6.33 -7.25
CA VAL A 209 9.66 -5.01 -6.79
C VAL A 209 10.89 -4.33 -6.21
N GLU A 210 11.09 -3.10 -6.55
CA GLU A 210 12.14 -2.27 -5.97
C GLU A 210 11.56 -1.46 -4.82
N VAL A 211 12.17 -1.57 -3.64
CA VAL A 211 11.71 -0.84 -2.45
C VAL A 211 12.73 0.23 -2.10
N TYR A 212 12.25 1.45 -1.91
CA TYR A 212 13.05 2.63 -1.57
C TYR A 212 12.57 3.22 -0.24
N SER A 213 13.52 3.63 0.58
CA SER A 213 13.25 4.34 1.83
C SER A 213 13.90 5.72 1.79
N ASP A 214 13.17 6.74 2.23
CA ASP A 214 13.72 8.10 2.33
C ASP A 214 14.82 8.23 3.40
N ILE A 215 14.88 7.26 4.33
CA ILE A 215 15.95 7.18 5.35
C ILE A 215 17.29 6.76 4.74
N TYR A 216 17.27 6.03 3.62
CA TYR A 216 18.46 5.58 2.89
C TYR A 216 18.41 6.03 1.43
N PRO A 217 18.65 7.34 1.16
CA PRO A 217 18.57 7.89 -0.18
C PRO A 217 19.51 7.16 -1.16
N GLY A 218 18.99 6.81 -2.33
CA GLY A 218 19.77 6.15 -3.37
C GLY A 218 20.00 4.64 -3.15
N GLN A 219 19.56 4.07 -2.01
CA GLN A 219 19.66 2.63 -1.77
C GLN A 219 18.34 1.94 -2.14
N MET A 220 18.43 0.94 -3.00
CA MET A 220 17.33 0.06 -3.39
C MET A 220 17.40 -1.24 -2.57
N PHE A 221 16.25 -1.67 -2.07
CA PHE A 221 16.07 -2.96 -1.40
C PHE A 221 15.24 -3.86 -2.31
N PRO A 222 15.78 -5.00 -2.76
CA PRO A 222 15.03 -5.90 -3.62
C PRO A 222 13.90 -6.58 -2.85
N ALA A 223 12.75 -6.67 -3.48
CA ALA A 223 11.59 -7.39 -2.97
C ALA A 223 10.95 -8.24 -4.06
N THR A 224 10.09 -9.17 -3.65
CA THR A 224 9.29 -9.97 -4.57
C THR A 224 7.85 -10.03 -4.10
N ILE A 225 6.92 -10.08 -5.03
CA ILE A 225 5.51 -10.35 -4.72
C ILE A 225 5.40 -11.81 -4.28
N GLU A 226 5.09 -12.02 -3.02
CA GLU A 226 4.90 -13.36 -2.45
C GLU A 226 3.47 -13.85 -2.65
N ILE A 227 2.48 -12.98 -2.44
CA ILE A 227 1.06 -13.30 -2.57
C ILE A 227 0.37 -12.14 -3.26
N VAL A 228 -0.48 -12.45 -4.24
CA VAL A 228 -1.50 -11.54 -4.76
C VAL A 228 -2.83 -11.97 -4.16
N TYR A 229 -3.49 -11.08 -3.42
CA TYR A 229 -4.76 -11.41 -2.80
C TYR A 229 -5.87 -11.49 -3.85
N PRO A 230 -6.77 -12.46 -3.76
CA PRO A 230 -7.79 -12.71 -4.79
C PRO A 230 -8.99 -11.76 -4.70
N THR A 231 -9.03 -10.90 -3.68
CA THR A 231 -10.16 -10.00 -3.42
C THR A 231 -9.81 -8.57 -3.77
N ILE A 232 -10.79 -7.86 -4.32
CA ILE A 232 -10.73 -6.42 -4.59
C ILE A 232 -11.57 -5.71 -3.53
N ASP A 233 -11.01 -4.68 -2.91
CA ASP A 233 -11.74 -3.82 -1.99
C ASP A 233 -12.67 -2.89 -2.80
N ALA A 234 -13.98 -3.00 -2.57
CA ALA A 234 -15.00 -2.27 -3.33
C ALA A 234 -15.01 -0.76 -3.05
N SER A 235 -14.44 -0.31 -1.94
CA SER A 235 -14.42 1.11 -1.57
C SER A 235 -13.25 1.86 -2.22
N SER A 236 -12.12 1.20 -2.35
CA SER A 236 -10.89 1.78 -2.91
C SER A 236 -10.58 1.34 -4.34
N HIS A 237 -11.30 0.34 -4.86
CA HIS A 237 -11.04 -0.30 -6.15
C HIS A 237 -9.58 -0.78 -6.29
N THR A 238 -9.05 -1.36 -5.19
CA THR A 238 -7.69 -1.88 -5.15
C THR A 238 -7.68 -3.34 -4.69
N PHE A 239 -6.66 -4.08 -5.11
CA PHE A 239 -6.31 -5.38 -4.52
C PHE A 239 -4.97 -5.29 -3.81
N GLN A 240 -4.77 -6.19 -2.86
CA GLN A 240 -3.55 -6.22 -2.08
C GLN A 240 -2.53 -7.18 -2.67
N ALA A 241 -1.26 -6.84 -2.51
CA ALA A 241 -0.16 -7.77 -2.73
C ALA A 241 0.82 -7.72 -1.55
N LYS A 242 1.21 -8.89 -1.07
CA LYS A 242 2.21 -9.05 -0.02
C LYS A 242 3.59 -9.13 -0.65
N LEU A 243 4.45 -8.24 -0.25
CA LEU A 243 5.86 -8.24 -0.60
C LEU A 243 6.67 -9.00 0.44
N ASN A 244 7.64 -9.75 -0.04
CA ASN A 244 8.70 -10.35 0.74
C ASN A 244 10.00 -9.57 0.49
N ILE A 245 10.60 -9.05 1.55
CA ILE A 245 11.76 -8.17 1.51
C ILE A 245 12.88 -8.77 2.35
N PRO A 246 13.91 -9.38 1.74
CA PRO A 246 15.08 -9.86 2.46
C PRO A 246 15.81 -8.70 3.16
N ASN A 247 16.11 -8.87 4.44
CA ASN A 247 16.76 -7.86 5.25
C ASN A 247 17.91 -8.47 6.09
N GLY A 248 18.76 -9.28 5.46
CA GLY A 248 19.87 -9.97 6.13
C GLY A 248 20.86 -9.03 6.83
N GLY A 249 21.01 -7.81 6.35
CA GLY A 249 21.82 -6.77 6.98
C GLY A 249 21.06 -5.96 8.05
N GLU A 250 19.79 -6.25 8.29
CA GLU A 250 18.90 -5.59 9.26
C GLU A 250 18.94 -4.05 9.22
N LYS A 251 19.17 -3.47 8.03
CA LYS A 251 19.23 -2.02 7.83
C LYS A 251 17.88 -1.36 7.97
N ILE A 252 16.85 -1.97 7.35
CA ILE A 252 15.49 -1.48 7.43
C ILE A 252 14.75 -2.16 8.58
N ARG A 253 13.80 -1.44 9.19
CA ARG A 253 13.11 -1.88 10.40
C ARG A 253 11.59 -1.93 10.19
N PRO A 254 10.88 -2.82 10.87
CA PRO A 254 9.42 -2.74 10.99
C PRO A 254 8.99 -1.34 11.42
N GLY A 255 7.88 -0.85 10.86
CA GLY A 255 7.37 0.50 11.07
C GLY A 255 7.92 1.56 10.12
N MET A 256 8.98 1.30 9.37
CA MET A 256 9.48 2.25 8.38
C MET A 256 8.52 2.35 7.19
N TYR A 257 8.32 3.58 6.73
CA TYR A 257 7.61 3.87 5.49
C TYR A 257 8.54 3.67 4.29
N VAL A 258 8.02 3.08 3.24
CA VAL A 258 8.75 2.79 2.00
C VAL A 258 7.89 3.04 0.77
N ARG A 259 8.56 3.29 -0.35
CA ARG A 259 7.98 3.33 -1.68
C ARG A 259 8.36 2.08 -2.44
N ALA A 260 7.37 1.37 -2.95
CA ALA A 260 7.53 0.17 -3.76
C ALA A 260 7.33 0.54 -5.24
N ARG A 261 8.32 0.28 -6.07
CA ARG A 261 8.25 0.48 -7.52
C ARG A 261 8.08 -0.88 -8.19
N LEU A 262 6.91 -1.07 -8.79
CA LEU A 262 6.52 -2.29 -9.48
C LEU A 262 6.46 -2.04 -10.99
N GLY A 263 7.26 -2.76 -11.78
CA GLY A 263 7.12 -2.78 -13.24
C GLY A 263 5.93 -3.64 -13.65
N VAL A 264 4.94 -3.06 -14.32
CA VAL A 264 3.72 -3.76 -14.73
C VAL A 264 3.68 -4.12 -16.22
N GLY A 265 4.81 -4.00 -16.91
CA GLY A 265 4.97 -4.34 -18.32
C GLY A 265 5.32 -3.14 -19.18
N GLU A 266 5.23 -3.34 -20.49
CA GLU A 266 5.44 -2.30 -21.49
C GLU A 266 4.09 -1.93 -22.12
N VAL A 267 3.90 -0.65 -22.37
CA VAL A 267 2.73 -0.12 -23.08
C VAL A 267 3.20 0.80 -24.19
N ASP A 268 2.45 0.80 -25.29
CA ASP A 268 2.66 1.78 -26.34
C ASP A 268 2.05 3.10 -25.88
N ALA A 269 2.86 4.16 -25.83
CA ALA A 269 2.48 5.46 -25.33
C ALA A 269 3.04 6.59 -26.18
N ILE A 270 2.35 7.70 -26.21
CA ILE A 270 2.80 8.91 -26.87
C ILE A 270 3.59 9.73 -25.86
N VAL A 271 4.89 9.85 -26.09
CA VAL A 271 5.82 10.58 -25.22
C VAL A 271 6.28 11.85 -25.93
N VAL A 272 6.11 12.99 -25.24
CA VAL A 272 6.39 14.33 -25.81
C VAL A 272 7.33 15.12 -24.90
N PRO A 273 8.06 16.13 -25.43
CA PRO A 273 8.82 17.04 -24.58
C PRO A 273 7.91 17.73 -23.56
N TYR A 274 8.29 17.74 -22.27
CA TYR A 274 7.48 18.32 -21.20
C TYR A 274 7.08 19.77 -21.47
N GLN A 275 7.98 20.54 -22.10
CA GLN A 275 7.74 21.95 -22.46
C GLN A 275 6.61 22.15 -23.50
N SER A 276 6.24 21.13 -24.26
CA SER A 276 5.13 21.22 -25.22
C SER A 276 3.74 21.16 -24.58
N VAL A 277 3.68 20.75 -23.31
CA VAL A 277 2.44 20.64 -22.55
C VAL A 277 2.18 21.95 -21.80
N LEU A 278 1.03 22.53 -22.04
CA LEU A 278 0.61 23.78 -21.42
C LEU A 278 -0.41 23.55 -20.31
N LYS A 279 -0.43 24.44 -19.35
CA LYS A 279 -1.41 24.47 -18.27
C LYS A 279 -2.46 25.53 -18.55
N LEU A 280 -3.75 25.20 -18.41
CA LEU A 280 -4.81 26.17 -18.54
C LEU A 280 -4.80 27.11 -17.31
N THR A 281 -4.80 28.42 -17.58
CA THR A 281 -4.80 29.43 -16.51
C THR A 281 -6.05 29.30 -15.65
N GLY A 282 -5.88 29.21 -14.34
CA GLY A 282 -6.98 29.08 -13.38
C GLY A 282 -7.47 27.64 -13.15
N SER A 283 -6.91 26.63 -13.82
CA SER A 283 -7.24 25.22 -13.60
C SER A 283 -5.97 24.35 -13.55
N ASN A 284 -6.13 23.08 -13.24
CA ASN A 284 -5.06 22.09 -13.33
C ASN A 284 -5.02 21.33 -14.66
N ASP A 285 -5.95 21.68 -15.58
CA ASP A 285 -6.07 21.02 -16.86
C ASP A 285 -4.84 21.26 -17.73
N ARG A 286 -4.45 20.24 -18.45
CA ARG A 286 -3.31 20.27 -19.38
C ARG A 286 -3.81 20.11 -20.79
N TYR A 287 -3.11 20.73 -21.72
CA TYR A 287 -3.39 20.62 -23.13
C TYR A 287 -2.14 20.74 -23.97
N VAL A 288 -2.23 20.26 -25.19
CA VAL A 288 -1.20 20.39 -26.22
C VAL A 288 -1.84 20.99 -27.49
N PHE A 289 -1.01 21.51 -28.39
CA PHE A 289 -1.45 21.92 -29.72
C PHE A 289 -0.98 20.94 -30.78
N ILE A 290 -1.93 20.48 -31.59
CA ILE A 290 -1.71 19.65 -32.77
C ILE A 290 -1.88 20.53 -33.98
N ALA A 291 -0.92 20.47 -34.92
CA ALA A 291 -1.04 21.15 -36.21
C ALA A 291 -1.93 20.34 -37.17
N ASP A 292 -3.12 20.84 -37.40
CA ASP A 292 -4.07 20.31 -38.41
C ASP A 292 -3.98 21.17 -39.68
N GLY A 293 -3.20 20.68 -40.64
CA GLY A 293 -2.79 21.50 -41.78
C GLY A 293 -1.99 22.73 -41.31
N ASN A 294 -2.55 23.92 -41.52
CA ASN A 294 -1.99 25.21 -41.14
C ASN A 294 -2.74 25.86 -39.97
N THR A 295 -3.49 25.08 -39.19
CA THR A 295 -4.23 25.56 -38.02
C THR A 295 -3.85 24.80 -36.76
N ALA A 296 -3.86 25.49 -35.62
CA ALA A 296 -3.60 24.90 -34.31
C ALA A 296 -4.90 24.34 -33.74
N ARG A 297 -4.94 23.06 -33.42
CA ARG A 297 -6.03 22.42 -32.68
C ARG A 297 -5.58 22.14 -31.25
N ARG A 298 -6.31 22.69 -30.29
CA ARG A 298 -6.04 22.44 -28.87
C ARG A 298 -6.65 21.13 -28.45
N VAL A 299 -5.83 20.24 -27.84
CA VAL A 299 -6.27 18.94 -27.35
C VAL A 299 -6.00 18.84 -25.85
N ALA A 300 -7.04 18.55 -25.09
CA ALA A 300 -6.92 18.30 -23.65
C ALA A 300 -6.24 16.95 -23.39
N VAL A 301 -5.27 16.94 -22.46
CA VAL A 301 -4.50 15.75 -22.13
C VAL A 301 -4.35 15.57 -20.64
N THR A 302 -4.27 14.32 -20.21
CA THR A 302 -3.82 13.92 -18.89
C THR A 302 -2.35 13.52 -18.96
N LEU A 303 -1.57 13.87 -17.95
CA LEU A 303 -0.17 13.51 -17.87
C LEU A 303 -0.02 12.09 -17.32
N GLY A 304 0.77 11.27 -17.98
CA GLY A 304 1.20 9.96 -17.53
C GLY A 304 2.59 9.98 -16.91
N GLN A 305 3.38 8.96 -17.18
CA GLN A 305 4.74 8.79 -16.63
C GLN A 305 5.70 9.83 -17.22
N ARG A 306 6.56 10.39 -16.34
CA ARG A 306 7.59 11.34 -16.73
C ARG A 306 8.94 10.63 -16.92
N PHE A 307 9.66 11.01 -17.99
CA PHE A 307 10.99 10.51 -18.37
C PHE A 307 11.91 11.72 -18.57
N ASP A 308 12.62 12.11 -17.55
CA ASP A 308 13.50 13.28 -17.52
C ASP A 308 12.83 14.55 -18.09
N ASP A 309 13.13 14.88 -19.34
CA ASP A 309 12.63 16.04 -20.09
C ASP A 309 11.36 15.73 -20.91
N ARG A 310 10.92 14.48 -20.98
CA ARG A 310 9.75 14.01 -21.72
C ARG A 310 8.66 13.51 -20.78
N ILE A 311 7.43 13.49 -21.28
CA ILE A 311 6.28 13.02 -20.52
C ILE A 311 5.29 12.30 -21.40
N GLU A 312 4.71 11.24 -20.87
CA GLU A 312 3.57 10.55 -21.49
C GLU A 312 2.34 11.47 -21.46
N ILE A 313 1.66 11.60 -22.61
CA ILE A 313 0.37 12.28 -22.72
C ILE A 313 -0.71 11.28 -23.09
N ILE A 314 -1.85 11.41 -22.41
CA ILE A 314 -3.04 10.59 -22.63
C ILE A 314 -4.15 11.56 -23.04
N PRO A 315 -4.68 11.49 -24.27
CA PRO A 315 -5.77 12.37 -24.68
C PRO A 315 -7.01 12.13 -23.80
N THR A 316 -7.65 13.21 -23.35
CA THR A 316 -8.86 13.12 -22.50
C THR A 316 -10.01 12.45 -23.28
N THR A 317 -10.11 12.73 -24.58
CA THR A 317 -11.05 12.06 -25.49
C THR A 317 -10.26 11.04 -26.31
N PRO A 318 -10.60 9.74 -26.27
CA PRO A 318 -9.94 8.72 -27.07
C PRO A 318 -10.00 9.05 -28.57
N GLY A 319 -8.84 9.03 -29.25
CA GLY A 319 -8.75 9.27 -30.70
C GLY A 319 -8.45 10.72 -31.08
N ASP A 320 -8.41 11.66 -30.13
CA ASP A 320 -8.06 13.07 -30.41
C ASP A 320 -6.58 13.25 -30.78
N ILE A 321 -5.72 12.34 -30.41
CA ILE A 321 -4.30 12.29 -30.78
C ILE A 321 -4.01 10.91 -31.36
N LYS A 322 -3.33 10.89 -32.51
CA LYS A 322 -2.93 9.65 -33.19
C LYS A 322 -1.44 9.68 -33.51
N GLU A 323 -0.88 8.52 -33.72
CA GLU A 323 0.46 8.38 -34.29
C GLU A 323 0.48 9.04 -35.68
N GLY A 324 1.52 9.84 -35.95
CA GLY A 324 1.65 10.62 -37.17
C GLY A 324 1.16 12.06 -37.05
N ASP A 325 0.39 12.41 -36.02
CA ASP A 325 -0.01 13.81 -35.77
C ASP A 325 1.21 14.70 -35.55
N ARG A 326 1.12 15.97 -35.93
CA ARG A 326 2.18 16.95 -35.77
C ARG A 326 1.95 17.78 -34.52
N LEU A 327 2.71 17.50 -33.46
CA LEU A 327 2.67 18.25 -32.18
C LEU A 327 3.47 19.57 -32.33
N VAL A 328 2.92 20.66 -31.86
CA VAL A 328 3.66 21.92 -31.73
C VAL A 328 4.56 21.86 -30.49
N VAL A 329 5.88 21.92 -30.73
CA VAL A 329 6.89 21.84 -29.64
C VAL A 329 7.54 23.19 -29.33
N THR A 330 7.45 24.18 -30.21
CA THR A 330 7.96 25.54 -29.99
C THR A 330 6.96 26.55 -30.56
N GLY A 331 6.80 27.70 -29.87
CA GLY A 331 5.83 28.73 -30.24
C GLY A 331 4.42 28.55 -29.62
N GLN A 332 4.19 27.43 -28.93
CA GLN A 332 2.89 27.04 -28.40
C GLN A 332 2.30 28.04 -27.39
N ALA A 333 3.13 28.81 -26.67
CA ALA A 333 2.66 29.75 -25.63
C ALA A 333 1.84 30.95 -26.18
N ARG A 334 1.94 31.22 -27.46
CA ARG A 334 1.21 32.31 -28.15
C ARG A 334 -0.04 31.84 -28.87
N LEU A 335 -0.22 30.52 -28.97
CA LEU A 335 -1.32 29.95 -29.73
C LEU A 335 -2.64 30.01 -28.96
N VAL A 336 -3.69 30.23 -29.71
CA VAL A 336 -5.06 29.97 -29.33
C VAL A 336 -5.65 28.90 -30.25
N ASP A 337 -6.73 28.27 -29.81
CA ASP A 337 -7.41 27.28 -30.65
C ASP A 337 -7.86 27.88 -31.95
N GLY A 338 -7.58 27.20 -33.09
CA GLY A 338 -7.84 27.68 -34.45
C GLY A 338 -6.86 28.77 -34.96
N ALA A 339 -5.73 29.02 -34.28
CA ALA A 339 -4.73 29.97 -34.78
C ALA A 339 -4.06 29.47 -36.07
N MET A 340 -3.75 30.39 -36.99
CA MET A 340 -3.00 30.08 -38.23
C MET A 340 -1.54 29.82 -37.87
N LEU A 341 -0.97 28.78 -38.44
CA LEU A 341 0.42 28.35 -38.23
C LEU A 341 1.29 28.59 -39.46
N GLU A 342 2.48 29.08 -39.23
CA GLU A 342 3.61 29.03 -40.17
C GLU A 342 4.62 28.02 -39.57
N ILE A 343 4.64 26.82 -40.16
CA ILE A 343 5.55 25.77 -39.72
C ILE A 343 6.94 26.08 -40.21
N VAL A 344 7.89 26.24 -39.30
CA VAL A 344 9.30 26.45 -39.60
C VAL A 344 10.10 25.23 -39.17
N ASP A 345 11.08 24.84 -39.98
CA ASP A 345 11.95 23.68 -39.74
C ASP A 345 12.89 23.88 -38.53
#